data_827acf3c0d60e3e46090cfef5572dbdc
#
_entry.id   827acf3c0d60e3e46090cfef5572dbdc
#
_cell.length_a   1.000
_cell.length_b   1.000
_cell.length_c   1.000
_cell.angle_alpha   90.00
_cell.angle_beta   90.00
_cell.angle_gamma   90.00
#
_symmetry.space_group_name_H-M   'P 1'
#
loop_
_entity.id
_entity.type
_entity.pdbx_description
1 polymer ?
#
loop_
_entity_poly.entity_id
_entity_poly.type
_entity_poly.pdbx_seq_one_letter_code
_entity_poly.pdbx_strand_id
1 'polypeptide(L)'
;GNDFQEVIKPDISALGAGTYLINYVDNIVQGNGTSYSSPIIAGSMACLLQAFPSLNNDQIMNIVRYTASQYEFPDNYLGYGIPNFKLAYELALNIESKPVTIFPNPVDDYLKILSSIASNLEVKLFDMSAKLLYSDTISGVLNNIDMRYLNKGVYLLEVKFQDGKTDLFKIIKD
;
A
#
# COMPACT_ATOMS: atom_id res chain seq x y z
N GLY A 1 -5.70 -8.33 17.93
CA GLY A 1 -5.80 -9.46 16.99
C GLY A 1 -6.41 -10.68 17.67
N ASN A 2 -6.80 -11.64 16.88
CA ASN A 2 -7.30 -12.91 17.36
C ASN A 2 -6.32 -14.00 16.89
N ASP A 3 -5.53 -14.54 17.79
CA ASP A 3 -4.51 -15.56 17.52
C ASP A 3 -5.10 -16.83 16.85
N PHE A 4 -6.40 -17.10 17.04
CA PHE A 4 -7.09 -18.22 16.40
C PHE A 4 -7.43 -18.02 14.93
N GLN A 5 -7.39 -16.78 14.42
CA GLN A 5 -7.76 -16.45 13.04
C GLN A 5 -6.57 -15.98 12.20
N GLU A 6 -5.38 -15.90 12.76
CA GLU A 6 -4.17 -15.34 12.12
C GLU A 6 -4.41 -13.93 11.50
N VAL A 7 -5.40 -13.20 12.05
CA VAL A 7 -5.78 -11.88 11.55
C VAL A 7 -5.15 -10.81 12.43
N ILE A 8 -4.34 -9.95 11.81
CA ILE A 8 -3.76 -8.79 12.48
C ILE A 8 -4.85 -7.76 12.74
N LYS A 9 -4.98 -7.35 14.01
CA LYS A 9 -5.87 -6.27 14.46
C LYS A 9 -5.23 -5.51 15.63
N PRO A 10 -5.35 -4.17 15.66
CA PRO A 10 -6.07 -3.32 14.70
C PRO A 10 -5.46 -3.36 13.30
N ASP A 11 -6.13 -2.85 12.28
CA ASP A 11 -5.53 -2.68 10.96
C ASP A 11 -4.43 -1.61 11.00
N ILE A 12 -4.78 -0.42 11.47
CA ILE A 12 -3.90 0.75 11.56
C ILE A 12 -4.20 1.50 12.86
N SER A 13 -3.29 2.36 13.27
CA SER A 13 -3.37 3.12 14.52
C SER A 13 -3.22 4.62 14.29
N ALA A 14 -3.80 5.41 15.20
CA ALA A 14 -3.61 6.85 15.27
C ALA A 14 -3.54 7.33 16.72
N LEU A 15 -3.31 8.63 16.91
CA LEU A 15 -3.23 9.25 18.22
C LEU A 15 -4.53 9.04 19.01
N GLY A 16 -4.42 8.35 20.14
CA GLY A 16 -5.53 8.10 21.08
C GLY A 16 -5.25 8.62 22.49
N ALA A 17 -4.07 9.24 22.72
CA ALA A 17 -3.70 9.80 24.01
C ALA A 17 -3.47 11.32 23.88
N GLY A 18 -3.99 12.10 24.82
CA GLY A 18 -3.91 13.56 24.78
C GLY A 18 -4.64 14.20 23.61
N THR A 19 -5.64 13.51 23.03
CA THR A 19 -6.41 13.99 21.89
C THR A 19 -7.30 15.15 22.32
N TYR A 20 -7.23 16.28 21.61
CA TYR A 20 -8.10 17.41 21.84
C TYR A 20 -9.52 17.12 21.34
N LEU A 21 -10.51 17.39 22.16
CA LEU A 21 -11.93 17.23 21.88
C LEU A 21 -12.76 18.34 22.53
N ILE A 22 -13.95 18.54 22.01
CA ILE A 22 -14.93 19.44 22.61
C ILE A 22 -15.85 18.59 23.49
N ASN A 23 -15.98 18.94 24.78
CA ASN A 23 -16.87 18.24 25.69
C ASN A 23 -18.32 18.77 25.57
N TYR A 24 -19.24 18.18 26.33
CA TYR A 24 -20.68 18.50 26.30
C TYR A 24 -21.04 19.91 26.81
N VAL A 25 -20.07 20.67 27.34
CA VAL A 25 -20.19 22.06 27.78
C VAL A 25 -19.35 23.02 26.94
N ASP A 26 -19.06 22.62 25.71
CA ASP A 26 -18.33 23.40 24.69
C ASP A 26 -16.89 23.79 25.08
N ASN A 27 -16.27 23.10 26.03
CA ASN A 27 -14.88 23.32 26.37
C ASN A 27 -13.93 22.39 25.61
N ILE A 28 -12.77 22.92 25.20
CA ILE A 28 -11.69 22.11 24.65
C ILE A 28 -10.99 21.41 25.80
N VAL A 29 -10.98 20.10 25.76
CA VAL A 29 -10.32 19.22 26.76
C VAL A 29 -9.45 18.19 26.07
N GLN A 30 -8.55 17.57 26.83
CA GLN A 30 -7.79 16.43 26.37
C GLN A 30 -8.38 15.13 26.91
N GLY A 31 -8.47 14.12 26.06
CA GLY A 31 -8.94 12.78 26.41
C GLY A 31 -8.01 11.68 25.93
N ASN A 32 -8.13 10.51 26.58
CA ASN A 32 -7.37 9.32 26.24
C ASN A 32 -8.35 8.20 25.88
N GLY A 33 -8.12 7.53 24.78
CA GLY A 33 -8.92 6.38 24.35
C GLY A 33 -8.77 6.07 22.86
N THR A 34 -8.86 4.79 22.53
CA THR A 34 -8.88 4.32 21.13
C THR A 34 -10.10 4.84 20.36
N SER A 35 -11.17 5.22 21.08
CA SER A 35 -12.34 5.87 20.49
C SER A 35 -12.03 7.21 19.83
N TYR A 36 -10.90 7.84 20.16
CA TYR A 36 -10.45 9.09 19.53
C TYR A 36 -9.56 8.83 18.31
N SER A 37 -8.85 7.69 18.27
CA SER A 37 -8.05 7.29 17.11
C SER A 37 -8.92 6.96 15.90
N SER A 38 -10.04 6.30 16.12
CA SER A 38 -10.95 5.81 15.06
C SER A 38 -11.49 6.94 14.17
N PRO A 39 -12.08 8.03 14.70
CA PRO A 39 -12.57 9.14 13.86
C PRO A 39 -11.44 9.89 13.13
N ILE A 40 -10.23 9.95 13.68
CA ILE A 40 -9.08 10.54 12.98
C ILE A 40 -8.76 9.76 11.71
N ILE A 41 -8.69 8.42 11.81
CA ILE A 41 -8.48 7.55 10.65
C ILE A 41 -9.66 7.64 9.69
N ALA A 42 -10.89 7.55 10.19
CA ALA A 42 -12.09 7.60 9.36
C ALA A 42 -12.19 8.90 8.55
N GLY A 43 -11.93 10.05 9.19
CA GLY A 43 -11.91 11.35 8.52
C GLY A 43 -10.81 11.46 7.46
N SER A 44 -9.60 10.98 7.76
CA SER A 44 -8.49 10.98 6.80
C SER A 44 -8.76 10.08 5.60
N MET A 45 -9.35 8.90 5.82
CA MET A 45 -9.77 8.00 4.74
C MET A 45 -10.90 8.57 3.90
N ALA A 46 -11.88 9.26 4.54
CA ALA A 46 -12.94 9.95 3.81
C ALA A 46 -12.38 11.04 2.87
N CYS A 47 -11.34 11.77 3.30
CA CYS A 47 -10.64 12.74 2.45
C CYS A 47 -9.95 12.07 1.25
N LEU A 48 -9.33 10.89 1.43
CA LEU A 48 -8.75 10.14 0.32
C LEU A 48 -9.82 9.64 -0.66
N LEU A 49 -10.92 9.09 -0.16
CA LEU A 49 -12.05 8.65 -0.99
C LEU A 49 -12.68 9.81 -1.77
N GLN A 50 -12.78 10.98 -1.15
CA GLN A 50 -13.28 12.18 -1.83
C GLN A 50 -12.31 12.66 -2.93
N ALA A 51 -11.00 12.58 -2.68
CA ALA A 51 -9.98 12.99 -3.65
C ALA A 51 -9.87 12.00 -4.83
N PHE A 52 -10.13 10.72 -4.61
CA PHE A 52 -9.95 9.63 -5.57
C PHE A 52 -11.21 8.76 -5.69
N PRO A 53 -12.32 9.29 -6.23
CA PRO A 53 -13.60 8.56 -6.29
C PRO A 53 -13.58 7.36 -7.26
N SER A 54 -12.56 7.25 -8.11
CA SER A 54 -12.32 6.11 -9.00
C SER A 54 -11.77 4.87 -8.26
N LEU A 55 -11.14 5.07 -7.09
CA LEU A 55 -10.60 3.99 -6.28
C LEU A 55 -11.69 3.40 -5.37
N ASN A 56 -11.71 2.07 -5.29
CA ASN A 56 -12.61 1.38 -4.37
C ASN A 56 -12.05 1.31 -2.94
N ASN A 57 -12.87 0.87 -1.99
CA ASN A 57 -12.51 0.81 -0.58
C ASN A 57 -11.27 -0.08 -0.32
N ASP A 58 -11.15 -1.23 -1.02
CA ASP A 58 -10.02 -2.15 -0.83
C ASP A 58 -8.72 -1.53 -1.35
N GLN A 59 -8.77 -0.78 -2.44
CA GLN A 59 -7.62 -0.05 -2.97
C GLN A 59 -7.14 1.01 -1.97
N ILE A 60 -8.05 1.84 -1.45
CA ILE A 60 -7.72 2.85 -0.43
C ILE A 60 -7.17 2.19 0.84
N MET A 61 -7.80 1.12 1.33
CA MET A 61 -7.32 0.39 2.52
C MET A 61 -5.90 -0.14 2.33
N ASN A 62 -5.60 -0.74 1.18
CA ASN A 62 -4.27 -1.28 0.89
C ASN A 62 -3.22 -0.17 0.76
N ILE A 63 -3.54 0.96 0.12
CA ILE A 63 -2.66 2.13 0.05
C ILE A 63 -2.35 2.64 1.46
N VAL A 64 -3.37 2.80 2.29
CA VAL A 64 -3.21 3.32 3.65
C VAL A 64 -2.40 2.37 4.54
N ARG A 65 -2.65 1.06 4.47
CA ARG A 65 -1.83 0.04 5.16
C ARG A 65 -0.38 0.09 4.69
N TYR A 66 -0.16 0.15 3.38
CA TYR A 66 1.18 0.19 2.80
C TYR A 66 2.01 1.38 3.31
N THR A 67 1.39 2.54 3.48
CA THR A 67 2.07 3.75 3.97
C THR A 67 2.23 3.81 5.48
N ALA A 68 1.75 2.80 6.20
CA ALA A 68 1.82 2.77 7.64
C ALA A 68 3.22 2.36 8.14
N SER A 69 3.57 2.83 9.33
CA SER A 69 4.93 2.87 9.89
C SER A 69 5.58 1.50 10.10
N GLN A 70 4.81 0.41 10.14
CA GLN A 70 5.31 -0.96 10.34
C GLN A 70 4.67 -1.97 9.37
N TYR A 71 4.44 -1.53 8.14
CA TYR A 71 3.79 -2.36 7.11
C TYR A 71 4.47 -3.71 6.91
N GLU A 72 5.80 -3.76 6.92
CA GLU A 72 6.58 -4.98 6.67
C GLU A 72 6.49 -5.99 7.84
N PHE A 73 6.29 -5.50 9.06
CA PHE A 73 6.24 -6.32 10.27
C PHE A 73 5.08 -5.89 11.17
N PRO A 74 3.83 -6.11 10.72
CA PRO A 74 2.65 -5.72 11.49
C PRO A 74 2.49 -6.60 12.74
N ASP A 75 1.88 -6.05 13.78
CA ASP A 75 1.63 -6.74 15.05
C ASP A 75 0.18 -6.57 15.54
N ASN A 76 -0.16 -7.24 16.65
CA ASN A 76 -1.47 -7.15 17.28
C ASN A 76 -1.65 -5.95 18.24
N TYR A 77 -0.66 -5.05 18.34
CA TYR A 77 -0.73 -3.82 19.15
C TYR A 77 -1.07 -2.60 18.31
N LEU A 78 -0.35 -2.40 17.21
CA LEU A 78 -0.50 -1.23 16.31
C LEU A 78 -1.02 -1.62 14.93
N GLY A 79 -1.19 -2.91 14.63
CA GLY A 79 -1.50 -3.39 13.30
C GLY A 79 -0.37 -3.10 12.32
N TYR A 80 -0.67 -2.52 11.16
CA TYR A 80 0.33 -2.02 10.21
C TYR A 80 0.98 -0.70 10.66
N GLY A 81 0.62 -0.17 11.84
CA GLY A 81 1.19 1.04 12.41
C GLY A 81 0.41 2.31 12.07
N ILE A 82 1.11 3.45 12.14
CA ILE A 82 0.53 4.78 11.90
C ILE A 82 0.67 5.13 10.42
N PRO A 83 -0.45 5.34 9.68
CA PRO A 83 -0.41 5.62 8.25
C PRO A 83 0.16 7.01 7.94
N ASN A 84 0.91 7.11 6.85
CA ASN A 84 1.33 8.36 6.26
C ASN A 84 0.35 8.78 5.16
N PHE A 85 -0.64 9.58 5.50
CA PHE A 85 -1.69 10.01 4.56
C PHE A 85 -1.18 10.90 3.42
N LYS A 86 -0.06 11.61 3.60
CA LYS A 86 0.58 12.34 2.50
C LYS A 86 1.11 11.37 1.44
N LEU A 87 1.85 10.35 1.87
CA LEU A 87 2.36 9.32 0.97
C LEU A 87 1.21 8.52 0.34
N ALA A 88 0.14 8.24 1.11
CA ALA A 88 -1.06 7.58 0.60
C ALA A 88 -1.72 8.38 -0.53
N TYR A 89 -1.81 9.71 -0.39
CA TYR A 89 -2.31 10.60 -1.43
C TYR A 89 -1.44 10.55 -2.70
N GLU A 90 -0.11 10.65 -2.54
CA GLU A 90 0.84 10.59 -3.66
C GLU A 90 0.76 9.27 -4.43
N LEU A 91 0.62 8.14 -3.70
CA LEU A 91 0.43 6.82 -4.32
C LEU A 91 -0.93 6.72 -5.04
N ALA A 92 -2.01 7.18 -4.42
CA ALA A 92 -3.33 7.19 -5.03
C ALA A 92 -3.35 8.01 -6.33
N LEU A 93 -2.69 9.16 -6.35
CA LEU A 93 -2.54 10.00 -7.55
C LEU A 93 -1.78 9.28 -8.68
N ASN A 94 -0.73 8.53 -8.32
CA ASN A 94 0.01 7.72 -9.30
C ASN A 94 -0.85 6.60 -9.88
N ILE A 95 -1.65 5.91 -9.05
CA ILE A 95 -2.57 4.85 -9.48
C ILE A 95 -3.65 5.40 -10.40
N GLU A 96 -4.22 6.56 -10.09
CA GLU A 96 -5.25 7.18 -10.92
C GLU A 96 -4.71 7.62 -12.29
N SER A 97 -3.43 8.03 -12.33
CA SER A 97 -2.77 8.45 -13.57
C SER A 97 -2.24 7.29 -14.42
N LYS A 98 -1.99 6.11 -13.82
CA LYS A 98 -1.42 4.94 -14.48
C LYS A 98 -2.08 3.65 -13.98
N PRO A 99 -2.38 2.69 -14.88
CA PRO A 99 -3.01 1.43 -14.50
C PRO A 99 -2.13 0.56 -13.61
N VAL A 100 -0.80 0.73 -13.70
CA VAL A 100 0.18 0.01 -12.88
C VAL A 100 1.27 0.97 -12.39
N THR A 101 1.62 0.87 -11.13
CA THR A 101 2.73 1.60 -10.49
C THR A 101 3.70 0.62 -9.85
N ILE A 102 4.99 0.78 -10.10
CA ILE A 102 6.07 -0.09 -9.63
C ILE A 102 6.93 0.69 -8.63
N PHE A 103 7.17 0.10 -7.45
CA PHE A 103 8.01 0.72 -6.41
C PHE A 103 8.47 -0.30 -5.35
N PRO A 104 9.52 -0.01 -4.54
CA PRO A 104 10.46 1.08 -4.76
C PRO A 104 11.29 0.83 -6.01
N ASN A 105 11.86 1.90 -6.57
CA ASN A 105 12.85 1.79 -7.65
C ASN A 105 13.84 2.94 -7.49
N PRO A 106 15.07 2.71 -7.01
CA PRO A 106 15.73 1.39 -6.80
C PRO A 106 15.06 0.49 -5.77
N VAL A 107 15.23 -0.82 -5.93
CA VAL A 107 14.68 -1.87 -5.06
C VAL A 107 15.79 -2.65 -4.36
N ASP A 108 15.59 -2.88 -3.04
CA ASP A 108 16.42 -3.80 -2.26
C ASP A 108 15.82 -5.21 -2.26
N ASP A 109 14.85 -5.51 -1.40
CA ASP A 109 14.37 -6.86 -1.16
C ASP A 109 13.12 -7.21 -1.97
N TYR A 110 12.13 -6.33 -2.00
CA TYR A 110 10.82 -6.59 -2.61
C TYR A 110 10.39 -5.47 -3.55
N LEU A 111 10.16 -5.84 -4.81
CA LEU A 111 9.53 -4.97 -5.78
C LEU A 111 8.01 -5.08 -5.65
N LYS A 112 7.33 -3.96 -5.52
CA LYS A 112 5.88 -3.89 -5.33
C LYS A 112 5.21 -3.42 -6.62
N ILE A 113 4.14 -4.10 -6.97
CA ILE A 113 3.29 -3.78 -8.11
C ILE A 113 1.94 -3.39 -7.57
N LEU A 114 1.60 -2.11 -7.71
CA LEU A 114 0.32 -1.57 -7.34
C LEU A 114 -0.53 -1.41 -8.60
N SER A 115 -1.69 -2.05 -8.64
CA SER A 115 -2.59 -2.02 -9.78
C SER A 115 -3.92 -1.37 -9.42
N SER A 116 -4.40 -0.43 -10.27
CA SER A 116 -5.75 0.08 -10.20
C SER A 116 -6.78 -0.87 -10.85
N ILE A 117 -6.28 -1.88 -11.59
CA ILE A 117 -7.12 -2.82 -12.34
C ILE A 117 -7.36 -4.06 -11.49
N ALA A 118 -8.63 -4.43 -11.30
CA ALA A 118 -9.03 -5.64 -10.57
C ALA A 118 -8.85 -6.95 -11.36
N SER A 119 -8.22 -6.91 -12.52
CA SER A 119 -8.00 -8.06 -13.40
C SER A 119 -6.62 -8.69 -13.18
N ASN A 120 -6.48 -9.96 -13.57
CA ASN A 120 -5.20 -10.63 -13.55
C ASN A 120 -4.21 -9.96 -14.53
N LEU A 121 -2.98 -9.79 -14.07
CA LEU A 121 -1.85 -9.27 -14.83
C LEU A 121 -0.81 -10.36 -14.97
N GLU A 122 -0.33 -10.61 -16.18
CA GLU A 122 0.82 -11.49 -16.42
C GLU A 122 2.09 -10.63 -16.25
N VAL A 123 2.98 -11.04 -15.34
CA VAL A 123 4.23 -10.33 -15.07
C VAL A 123 5.43 -11.20 -15.37
N LYS A 124 6.44 -10.62 -16.02
CA LYS A 124 7.70 -11.27 -16.37
C LYS A 124 8.87 -10.36 -16.06
N LEU A 125 9.88 -10.90 -15.39
CA LEU A 125 11.11 -10.19 -15.08
C LEU A 125 12.25 -10.79 -15.89
N PHE A 126 12.99 -9.93 -16.57
CA PHE A 126 14.13 -10.31 -17.41
C PHE A 126 15.40 -9.60 -16.94
N ASP A 127 16.54 -10.23 -17.16
CA ASP A 127 17.83 -9.54 -17.11
C ASP A 127 18.10 -8.79 -18.42
N MET A 128 19.22 -8.05 -18.46
CA MET A 128 19.61 -7.27 -19.64
C MET A 128 20.05 -8.13 -20.85
N SER A 129 20.18 -9.45 -20.69
CA SER A 129 20.41 -10.41 -21.79
C SER A 129 19.10 -11.00 -22.32
N ALA A 130 17.95 -10.49 -21.86
CA ALA A 130 16.59 -11.00 -22.15
C ALA A 130 16.33 -12.43 -21.62
N LYS A 131 17.10 -12.88 -20.63
CA LYS A 131 16.82 -14.15 -19.94
C LYS A 131 15.67 -13.93 -18.96
N LEU A 132 14.65 -14.80 -19.05
CA LEU A 132 13.52 -14.79 -18.11
C LEU A 132 13.99 -15.29 -16.73
N LEU A 133 13.77 -14.48 -15.69
CA LEU A 133 14.14 -14.76 -14.30
C LEU A 133 12.93 -15.11 -13.44
N TYR A 134 11.79 -14.48 -13.70
CA TYR A 134 10.54 -14.67 -12.95
C TYR A 134 9.35 -14.52 -13.90
N SER A 135 8.31 -15.32 -13.69
CA SER A 135 7.03 -15.20 -14.40
C SER A 135 5.91 -15.64 -13.47
N ASP A 136 4.85 -14.83 -13.39
CA ASP A 136 3.67 -15.13 -12.59
C ASP A 136 2.44 -14.42 -13.16
N THR A 137 1.25 -14.85 -12.70
CA THR A 137 0.00 -14.14 -12.92
C THR A 137 -0.49 -13.58 -11.60
N ILE A 138 -0.39 -12.28 -11.45
CA ILE A 138 -0.76 -11.57 -10.23
C ILE A 138 -2.18 -11.06 -10.29
N SER A 139 -2.83 -10.96 -9.13
CA SER A 139 -4.18 -10.42 -9.00
C SER A 139 -4.29 -9.54 -7.76
N GLY A 140 -5.30 -8.67 -7.74
CA GLY A 140 -5.50 -7.75 -6.63
C GLY A 140 -4.72 -6.45 -6.78
N VAL A 141 -4.79 -5.62 -5.72
CA VAL A 141 -4.32 -4.23 -5.77
C VAL A 141 -2.82 -4.11 -5.57
N LEU A 142 -2.25 -4.92 -4.67
CA LEU A 142 -0.83 -4.88 -4.32
C LEU A 142 -0.24 -6.28 -4.37
N ASN A 143 0.85 -6.43 -5.12
CA ASN A 143 1.60 -7.67 -5.26
C ASN A 143 3.09 -7.41 -5.05
N ASN A 144 3.81 -8.43 -4.56
CA ASN A 144 5.24 -8.34 -4.29
C ASN A 144 6.00 -9.35 -5.13
N ILE A 145 7.14 -8.92 -5.69
CA ILE A 145 8.13 -9.80 -6.30
C ILE A 145 9.37 -9.83 -5.41
N ASP A 146 9.80 -11.01 -4.99
CA ASP A 146 11.02 -11.18 -4.20
C ASP A 146 12.25 -10.94 -5.10
N MET A 147 13.04 -9.93 -4.77
CA MET A 147 14.26 -9.55 -5.51
C MET A 147 15.54 -9.96 -4.78
N ARG A 148 15.45 -10.56 -3.58
CA ARG A 148 16.61 -10.87 -2.71
C ARG A 148 17.61 -11.86 -3.34
N TYR A 149 17.11 -12.73 -4.22
CA TYR A 149 17.97 -13.71 -4.92
C TYR A 149 18.67 -13.14 -6.16
N LEU A 150 18.40 -11.88 -6.51
CA LEU A 150 19.00 -11.22 -7.66
C LEU A 150 20.21 -10.38 -7.27
N ASN A 151 21.19 -10.34 -8.15
CA ASN A 151 22.35 -9.47 -7.98
C ASN A 151 21.99 -8.00 -8.22
N LYS A 152 22.82 -7.10 -7.70
CA LYS A 152 22.73 -5.66 -8.02
C LYS A 152 22.83 -5.46 -9.53
N GLY A 153 21.95 -4.66 -10.08
CA GLY A 153 21.93 -4.46 -11.52
C GLY A 153 20.62 -3.89 -12.05
N VAL A 154 20.48 -3.92 -13.35
CA VAL A 154 19.32 -3.43 -14.08
C VAL A 154 18.53 -4.62 -14.64
N TYR A 155 17.21 -4.57 -14.47
CA TYR A 155 16.27 -5.57 -14.92
C TYR A 155 15.13 -4.92 -15.71
N LEU A 156 14.42 -5.71 -16.50
CA LEU A 156 13.25 -5.29 -17.24
C LEU A 156 12.04 -6.07 -16.73
N LEU A 157 11.03 -5.36 -16.21
CA LEU A 157 9.74 -5.94 -15.84
C LEU A 157 8.72 -5.67 -16.94
N GLU A 158 8.17 -6.73 -17.48
CA GLU A 158 7.05 -6.71 -18.41
C GLU A 158 5.75 -6.97 -17.64
N VAL A 159 4.75 -6.11 -17.83
CA VAL A 159 3.41 -6.28 -17.28
C VAL A 159 2.43 -6.30 -18.44
N LYS A 160 1.79 -7.45 -18.66
CA LYS A 160 0.83 -7.65 -19.72
C LYS A 160 -0.59 -7.66 -19.17
N PHE A 161 -1.43 -6.85 -19.78
CA PHE A 161 -2.86 -6.70 -19.46
C PHE A 161 -3.73 -7.69 -20.20
N GLN A 162 -4.95 -7.92 -19.73
CA GLN A 162 -5.90 -8.81 -20.38
C GLN A 162 -6.33 -8.36 -21.79
N ASP A 163 -6.30 -7.04 -22.07
CA ASP A 163 -6.56 -6.47 -23.39
C ASP A 163 -5.41 -6.68 -24.39
N GLY A 164 -4.33 -7.36 -23.95
CA GLY A 164 -3.14 -7.64 -24.74
C GLY A 164 -2.09 -6.52 -24.74
N LYS A 165 -2.36 -5.37 -24.14
CA LYS A 165 -1.36 -4.32 -23.96
C LYS A 165 -0.26 -4.78 -23.03
N THR A 166 0.93 -4.22 -23.21
CA THR A 166 2.11 -4.54 -22.40
C THR A 166 2.82 -3.26 -22.01
N ASP A 167 3.08 -3.10 -20.72
CA ASP A 167 3.93 -2.04 -20.19
C ASP A 167 5.29 -2.62 -19.79
N LEU A 168 6.36 -1.86 -20.03
CA LEU A 168 7.73 -2.22 -19.71
C LEU A 168 8.30 -1.23 -18.69
N PHE A 169 8.88 -1.76 -17.61
CA PHE A 169 9.46 -0.98 -16.54
C PHE A 169 10.94 -1.35 -16.36
N LYS A 170 11.81 -0.34 -16.36
CA LYS A 170 13.20 -0.51 -15.95
C LYS A 170 13.29 -0.57 -14.42
N ILE A 171 13.85 -1.64 -13.89
CA ILE A 171 14.04 -1.87 -12.46
C ILE A 171 15.53 -1.78 -12.14
N ILE A 172 15.87 -1.03 -11.12
CA ILE A 172 17.24 -0.92 -10.59
C ILE A 172 17.27 -1.68 -9.25
N LYS A 173 18.12 -2.70 -9.14
CA LYS A 173 18.36 -3.47 -7.91
C LYS A 173 19.64 -2.97 -7.26
N ASP A 174 19.54 -2.51 -6.01
CA ASP A 174 20.66 -2.08 -5.16
C ASP A 174 21.24 -3.22 -4.34
#